data_23a4b29965efc19ae1754ae22097549e
#
_entry.id   23a4b29965efc19ae1754ae22097549e
#
_cell.length_a   1.000
_cell.length_b   1.000
_cell.length_c   1.000
_cell.angle_alpha   90.00
_cell.angle_beta   90.00
_cell.angle_gamma   90.00
#
_symmetry.space_group_name_H-M   'P 1'
#
loop_
_entity.id
_entity.type
_entity.pdbx_description
1 polymer ?
#
loop_
_entity_poly.entity_id
_entity_poly.type
_entity_poly.pdbx_seq_one_letter_code
_entity_poly.pdbx_strand_id
1 'polypeptide(L)'
;MRGRAWCLASGLASLAVALLPPLHHLSEERFAAHMVQHELLMALAAPLLLAGYPLAALARWLPRRQQRGLARAGWRRWLEHAWHLLTRPGTAFALQAAAIWGWHVPALFNASVANSAVHALQHASFFGTALLFWASVLRPHRGGEGVAVMSLFFTSLHTTILGALIALADRPWYLAYAAGAEAHGISLLADQQLGGYIMWMPGGMSYAVAAFVLVGRWLAPPKRRAVSVMLGFVAMLVLAGCGQPSESAVDQRVGGDPKQGRQVLAAWGCGTCHTIPGVPRADGLVGPSLAGFGARAYVGGVLTNTPDHVVQWIHDPRAQSPRTAMPGLGVPESDARQMAAYLLTLR
;
A
#
# COMPACT_ATOMS: atom_id res chain seq x y z
N MET A 1 -18.75 25.00 6.15
CA MET A 1 -17.43 25.48 6.58
C MET A 1 -16.66 24.43 7.35
N ARG A 2 -17.28 23.69 8.29
CA ARG A 2 -16.62 22.63 9.10
C ARG A 2 -15.93 21.54 8.26
N GLY A 3 -16.58 21.00 7.22
CA GLY A 3 -15.98 19.93 6.39
C GLY A 3 -14.68 20.33 5.67
N ARG A 4 -14.55 21.58 5.20
CA ARG A 4 -13.31 22.06 4.57
C ARG A 4 -12.16 22.20 5.55
N ALA A 5 -12.45 22.59 6.79
CA ALA A 5 -11.44 22.67 7.85
C ALA A 5 -10.93 21.27 8.22
N TRP A 6 -11.82 20.28 8.29
CA TRP A 6 -11.43 18.89 8.50
C TRP A 6 -10.58 18.34 7.35
N CYS A 7 -10.95 18.59 6.08
CA CYS A 7 -10.12 18.19 4.93
C CYS A 7 -8.72 18.82 5.00
N LEU A 8 -8.62 20.11 5.32
CA LEU A 8 -7.35 20.80 5.45
C LEU A 8 -6.51 20.20 6.60
N ALA A 9 -7.11 20.03 7.78
CA ALA A 9 -6.44 19.45 8.94
C ALA A 9 -5.96 18.02 8.67
N SER A 10 -6.82 17.17 8.10
CA SER A 10 -6.44 15.79 7.77
C SER A 10 -5.38 15.72 6.67
N GLY A 11 -5.42 16.62 5.67
CA GLY A 11 -4.40 16.70 4.63
C GLY A 11 -3.05 17.14 5.19
N LEU A 12 -3.03 18.12 6.11
CA LEU A 12 -1.81 18.55 6.81
C LEU A 12 -1.29 17.45 7.74
N ALA A 13 -2.16 16.74 8.44
CA ALA A 13 -1.79 15.61 9.28
C ALA A 13 -1.18 14.47 8.45
N SER A 14 -1.79 14.12 7.30
CA SER A 14 -1.24 13.11 6.38
C SER A 14 0.14 13.52 5.86
N LEU A 15 0.32 14.79 5.52
CA LEU A 15 1.60 15.34 5.08
C LEU A 15 2.65 15.25 6.21
N ALA A 16 2.26 15.60 7.44
CA ALA A 16 3.13 15.50 8.61
C ALA A 16 3.53 14.04 8.90
N VAL A 17 2.58 13.11 8.88
CA VAL A 17 2.87 11.67 9.07
C VAL A 17 3.80 11.15 7.99
N ALA A 18 3.62 11.59 6.73
CA ALA A 18 4.48 11.17 5.64
C ALA A 18 5.91 11.71 5.76
N LEU A 19 6.12 12.96 6.19
CA LEU A 19 7.41 13.65 6.13
C LEU A 19 8.16 13.76 7.46
N LEU A 20 7.52 13.38 8.57
CA LEU A 20 8.14 13.45 9.91
C LEU A 20 8.45 12.04 10.44
N PRO A 21 9.39 11.92 11.39
CA PRO A 21 9.60 10.67 12.13
C PRO A 21 8.31 10.21 12.83
N PRO A 22 8.07 8.89 12.96
CA PRO A 22 8.97 7.79 12.67
C PRO A 22 8.93 7.30 11.20
N LEU A 23 7.89 7.59 10.41
CA LEU A 23 7.73 7.04 9.07
C LEU A 23 8.84 7.49 8.11
N HIS A 24 9.24 8.77 8.18
CA HIS A 24 10.32 9.28 7.33
C HIS A 24 11.64 8.53 7.59
N HIS A 25 11.99 8.28 8.83
CA HIS A 25 13.19 7.52 9.19
C HIS A 25 13.11 6.08 8.68
N LEU A 26 11.96 5.42 8.90
CA LEU A 26 11.75 4.05 8.44
C LEU A 26 11.77 3.94 6.91
N SER A 27 11.36 4.99 6.20
CA SER A 27 11.38 5.02 4.73
C SER A 27 12.79 5.12 4.13
N GLU A 28 13.78 5.57 4.90
CA GLU A 28 15.20 5.56 4.51
C GLU A 28 15.80 4.16 4.62
N GLU A 29 15.24 3.31 5.49
CA GLU A 29 15.74 1.97 5.78
C GLU A 29 14.96 0.87 5.06
N ARG A 30 13.68 1.10 4.74
CA ARG A 30 12.76 0.08 4.20
C ARG A 30 12.00 0.58 2.98
N PHE A 31 12.06 -0.20 1.90
CA PHE A 31 11.34 0.09 0.67
C PHE A 31 9.81 0.12 0.89
N ALA A 32 9.27 -0.83 1.65
CA ALA A 32 7.84 -0.87 1.96
C ALA A 32 7.36 0.40 2.69
N ALA A 33 8.12 0.90 3.66
CA ALA A 33 7.79 2.14 4.36
C ALA A 33 7.87 3.37 3.44
N HIS A 34 8.82 3.39 2.51
CA HIS A 34 8.93 4.43 1.49
C HIS A 34 7.70 4.44 0.56
N MET A 35 7.17 3.26 0.19
CA MET A 35 5.92 3.19 -0.58
C MET A 35 4.72 3.70 0.20
N VAL A 36 4.61 3.40 1.51
CA VAL A 36 3.56 4.00 2.36
C VAL A 36 3.66 5.53 2.37
N GLN A 37 4.86 6.07 2.44
CA GLN A 37 5.10 7.51 2.41
C GLN A 37 4.60 8.14 1.09
N HIS A 38 4.90 7.53 -0.05
CA HIS A 38 4.42 7.98 -1.36
C HIS A 38 2.90 7.94 -1.46
N GLU A 39 2.26 6.87 -1.00
CA GLU A 39 0.80 6.76 -1.00
C GLU A 39 0.14 7.82 -0.12
N LEU A 40 0.68 8.09 1.06
CA LEU A 40 0.19 9.18 1.91
C LEU A 40 0.30 10.55 1.24
N LEU A 41 1.38 10.82 0.51
CA LEU A 41 1.57 12.08 -0.20
C LEU A 41 0.61 12.22 -1.38
N MET A 42 0.52 11.19 -2.23
CA MET A 42 -0.19 11.27 -3.50
C MET A 42 -1.67 10.98 -3.38
N ALA A 43 -2.05 9.92 -2.66
CA ALA A 43 -3.43 9.44 -2.61
C ALA A 43 -4.24 10.07 -1.47
N LEU A 44 -3.60 10.59 -0.42
CA LEU A 44 -4.30 11.12 0.75
C LEU A 44 -4.05 12.61 0.96
N ALA A 45 -2.82 13.07 1.13
CA ALA A 45 -2.51 14.46 1.43
C ALA A 45 -2.93 15.40 0.29
N ALA A 46 -2.57 15.09 -0.95
CA ALA A 46 -2.86 15.95 -2.10
C ALA A 46 -4.37 16.20 -2.31
N PRO A 47 -5.27 15.20 -2.39
CA PRO A 47 -6.69 15.44 -2.58
C PRO A 47 -7.34 16.12 -1.38
N LEU A 48 -6.95 15.81 -0.15
CA LEU A 48 -7.48 16.42 1.06
C LEU A 48 -7.13 17.89 1.15
N LEU A 49 -5.87 18.25 0.87
CA LEU A 49 -5.45 19.65 0.86
C LEU A 49 -6.22 20.44 -0.20
N LEU A 50 -6.38 19.90 -1.41
CA LEU A 50 -7.16 20.57 -2.45
C LEU A 50 -8.63 20.73 -2.08
N ALA A 51 -9.24 19.73 -1.43
CA ALA A 51 -10.60 19.81 -0.93
C ALA A 51 -10.76 20.85 0.20
N GLY A 52 -9.70 21.03 1.01
CA GLY A 52 -9.64 22.03 2.07
C GLY A 52 -9.45 23.48 1.61
N TYR A 53 -9.09 23.72 0.33
CA TYR A 53 -8.82 25.05 -0.23
C TYR A 53 -7.73 25.83 0.54
N PRO A 54 -6.49 25.30 0.63
CA PRO A 54 -5.45 25.86 1.48
C PRO A 54 -5.11 27.31 1.14
N LEU A 55 -5.03 27.65 -0.15
CA LEU A 55 -4.75 29.02 -0.59
C LEU A 55 -5.84 30.01 -0.17
N ALA A 56 -7.12 29.61 -0.23
CA ALA A 56 -8.21 30.44 0.24
C ALA A 56 -8.25 30.55 1.77
N ALA A 57 -7.81 29.53 2.49
CA ALA A 57 -7.62 29.57 3.94
C ALA A 57 -6.49 30.53 4.29
N LEU A 58 -5.33 30.40 3.68
CA LEU A 58 -4.17 31.27 3.88
C LEU A 58 -4.46 32.72 3.52
N ALA A 59 -5.14 32.96 2.40
CA ALA A 59 -5.49 34.32 1.96
C ALA A 59 -6.38 35.08 2.97
N ARG A 60 -7.16 34.40 3.81
CA ARG A 60 -7.97 35.02 4.86
C ARG A 60 -7.15 35.62 6.00
N TRP A 61 -5.94 35.09 6.22
CA TRP A 61 -5.01 35.57 7.25
C TRP A 61 -4.17 36.76 6.78
N LEU A 62 -4.14 37.03 5.45
CA LEU A 62 -3.39 38.15 4.89
C LEU A 62 -4.19 39.46 5.06
N PRO A 63 -3.51 40.58 5.43
CA PRO A 63 -4.12 41.90 5.43
C PRO A 63 -4.76 42.25 4.07
N ARG A 64 -5.91 42.92 4.09
CA ARG A 64 -6.65 43.30 2.84
C ARG A 64 -5.78 44.05 1.84
N ARG A 65 -4.81 44.85 2.30
CA ARG A 65 -3.87 45.58 1.44
C ARG A 65 -2.98 44.62 0.63
N GLN A 66 -2.45 43.58 1.28
CA GLN A 66 -1.63 42.55 0.61
C GLN A 66 -2.47 41.70 -0.35
N GLN A 67 -3.70 41.33 0.03
CA GLN A 67 -4.62 40.63 -0.86
C GLN A 67 -4.88 41.42 -2.17
N ARG A 68 -5.07 42.75 -2.06
CA ARG A 68 -5.26 43.64 -3.23
C ARG A 68 -3.99 43.78 -4.06
N GLY A 69 -2.80 43.82 -3.43
CA GLY A 69 -1.51 43.85 -4.12
C GLY A 69 -1.27 42.60 -4.97
N LEU A 70 -1.51 41.42 -4.37
CA LEU A 70 -1.40 40.14 -5.06
C LEU A 70 -2.43 40.02 -6.20
N ALA A 71 -3.64 40.56 -6.03
CA ALA A 71 -4.66 40.54 -7.06
C ALA A 71 -4.32 41.40 -8.30
N ARG A 72 -3.52 42.45 -8.14
CA ARG A 72 -3.11 43.38 -9.20
C ARG A 72 -1.81 43.03 -9.90
N ALA A 73 -1.07 42.07 -9.36
CA ALA A 73 0.25 41.69 -9.89
C ALA A 73 0.15 41.08 -11.31
N GLY A 74 0.93 41.57 -12.24
CA GLY A 74 0.90 41.14 -13.66
C GLY A 74 1.25 39.64 -13.85
N TRP A 75 2.11 39.08 -12.95
CA TRP A 75 2.47 37.66 -12.95
C TRP A 75 1.29 36.72 -12.66
N ARG A 76 0.20 37.25 -12.08
CA ARG A 76 -1.01 36.46 -11.78
C ARG A 76 -1.62 35.83 -13.04
N ARG A 77 -1.71 36.58 -14.14
CA ARG A 77 -2.25 36.06 -15.41
C ARG A 77 -1.39 34.93 -15.97
N TRP A 78 -0.09 35.05 -15.85
CA TRP A 78 0.85 34.00 -16.27
C TRP A 78 0.68 32.75 -15.40
N LEU A 79 0.59 32.87 -14.06
CA LEU A 79 0.33 31.74 -13.17
C LEU A 79 -1.04 31.11 -13.43
N GLU A 80 -2.08 31.88 -13.65
CA GLU A 80 -3.40 31.37 -13.99
C GLU A 80 -3.34 30.57 -15.31
N HIS A 81 -2.66 31.10 -16.32
CA HIS A 81 -2.48 30.40 -17.59
C HIS A 81 -1.67 29.10 -17.42
N ALA A 82 -0.54 29.14 -16.72
CA ALA A 82 0.26 27.96 -16.41
C ALA A 82 -0.53 26.92 -15.62
N TRP A 83 -1.28 27.35 -14.59
CA TRP A 83 -2.15 26.48 -13.81
C TRP A 83 -3.21 25.79 -14.68
N HIS A 84 -3.89 26.57 -15.56
CA HIS A 84 -4.89 26.01 -16.47
C HIS A 84 -4.27 25.01 -17.46
N LEU A 85 -3.08 25.25 -17.94
CA LEU A 85 -2.36 24.34 -18.84
C LEU A 85 -1.97 23.04 -18.11
N LEU A 86 -1.36 23.16 -16.93
CA LEU A 86 -0.86 22.04 -16.14
C LEU A 86 -1.99 21.18 -15.53
N THR A 87 -3.15 21.80 -15.24
CA THR A 87 -4.33 21.08 -14.73
C THR A 87 -5.29 20.62 -15.83
N ARG A 88 -4.92 20.69 -17.11
CA ARG A 88 -5.65 19.96 -18.16
C ARG A 88 -5.55 18.47 -17.88
N PRO A 89 -6.67 17.71 -17.95
CA PRO A 89 -6.68 16.29 -17.56
C PRO A 89 -5.57 15.46 -18.19
N GLY A 90 -5.34 15.59 -19.51
CA GLY A 90 -4.30 14.86 -20.20
C GLY A 90 -2.87 15.27 -19.76
N THR A 91 -2.62 16.58 -19.56
CA THR A 91 -1.32 17.08 -19.10
C THR A 91 -1.04 16.62 -17.67
N ALA A 92 -2.00 16.79 -16.76
CA ALA A 92 -1.85 16.41 -15.37
C ALA A 92 -1.65 14.89 -15.21
N PHE A 93 -2.42 14.08 -15.95
CA PHE A 93 -2.25 12.63 -16.02
C PHE A 93 -0.86 12.24 -16.52
N ALA A 94 -0.40 12.82 -17.64
CA ALA A 94 0.90 12.50 -18.23
C ALA A 94 2.06 12.87 -17.30
N LEU A 95 1.98 14.03 -16.63
CA LEU A 95 2.99 14.46 -15.66
C LEU A 95 3.07 13.53 -14.46
N GLN A 96 1.92 13.13 -13.93
CA GLN A 96 1.89 12.20 -12.78
C GLN A 96 2.37 10.82 -13.18
N ALA A 97 1.94 10.29 -14.33
CA ALA A 97 2.39 9.01 -14.83
C ALA A 97 3.92 9.02 -15.08
N ALA A 98 4.44 10.08 -15.71
CA ALA A 98 5.88 10.24 -15.95
C ALA A 98 6.68 10.30 -14.63
N ALA A 99 6.19 11.02 -13.62
CA ALA A 99 6.82 11.06 -12.31
C ALA A 99 6.81 9.67 -11.65
N ILE A 100 5.66 8.99 -11.61
CA ILE A 100 5.54 7.67 -10.99
C ILE A 100 6.47 6.68 -11.69
N TRP A 101 6.39 6.50 -12.99
CA TRP A 101 7.22 5.53 -13.71
C TRP A 101 8.71 5.92 -13.72
N GLY A 102 9.02 7.20 -13.92
CA GLY A 102 10.39 7.68 -13.96
C GLY A 102 11.13 7.43 -12.65
N TRP A 103 10.52 7.77 -11.52
CA TRP A 103 11.16 7.58 -10.23
C TRP A 103 11.25 6.12 -9.81
N HIS A 104 10.43 5.21 -10.33
CA HIS A 104 10.52 3.78 -10.05
C HIS A 104 11.53 3.04 -10.95
N VAL A 105 12.18 3.72 -11.90
CA VAL A 105 13.35 3.16 -12.57
C VAL A 105 14.44 2.90 -11.53
N PRO A 106 15.01 1.67 -11.43
CA PRO A 106 15.91 1.30 -10.34
C PRO A 106 17.10 2.25 -10.15
N ALA A 107 17.69 2.75 -11.24
CA ALA A 107 18.81 3.70 -11.17
C ALA A 107 18.42 5.02 -10.49
N LEU A 108 17.28 5.61 -10.85
CA LEU A 108 16.80 6.87 -10.27
C LEU A 108 16.33 6.65 -8.82
N PHE A 109 15.68 5.53 -8.55
CA PHE A 109 15.21 5.21 -7.21
C PHE A 109 16.38 5.00 -6.23
N ASN A 110 17.38 4.20 -6.61
CA ASN A 110 18.57 4.00 -5.78
C ASN A 110 19.34 5.33 -5.56
N ALA A 111 19.39 6.21 -6.58
CA ALA A 111 19.99 7.55 -6.45
C ALA A 111 19.22 8.44 -5.46
N SER A 112 17.90 8.33 -5.39
CA SER A 112 17.09 9.10 -4.42
C SER A 112 17.34 8.66 -2.98
N VAL A 113 17.53 7.37 -2.75
CA VAL A 113 17.88 6.85 -1.41
C VAL A 113 19.30 7.27 -1.00
N ALA A 114 20.22 7.32 -1.95
CA ALA A 114 21.62 7.69 -1.69
C ALA A 114 21.85 9.20 -1.50
N ASN A 115 20.92 10.06 -1.93
CA ASN A 115 21.09 11.51 -1.93
C ASN A 115 19.83 12.24 -1.47
N SER A 116 19.92 12.98 -0.36
CA SER A 116 18.78 13.68 0.25
C SER A 116 18.16 14.77 -0.65
N ALA A 117 18.94 15.45 -1.49
CA ALA A 117 18.42 16.43 -2.41
C ALA A 117 17.62 15.77 -3.55
N VAL A 118 18.08 14.63 -4.05
CA VAL A 118 17.36 13.81 -5.05
C VAL A 118 16.09 13.23 -4.44
N HIS A 119 16.14 12.78 -3.18
CA HIS A 119 14.98 12.32 -2.42
C HIS A 119 13.92 13.42 -2.24
N ALA A 120 14.36 14.62 -1.84
CA ALA A 120 13.46 15.77 -1.73
C ALA A 120 12.83 16.14 -3.09
N LEU A 121 13.59 16.06 -4.20
CA LEU A 121 13.06 16.28 -5.53
C LEU A 121 12.04 15.22 -5.94
N GLN A 122 12.28 13.94 -5.62
CA GLN A 122 11.34 12.84 -5.83
C GLN A 122 10.01 13.12 -5.13
N HIS A 123 10.02 13.42 -3.83
CA HIS A 123 8.81 13.72 -3.06
C HIS A 123 8.12 14.99 -3.55
N ALA A 124 8.86 16.05 -3.86
CA ALA A 124 8.31 17.29 -4.41
C ALA A 124 7.63 17.07 -5.77
N SER A 125 8.22 16.22 -6.63
CA SER A 125 7.64 15.90 -7.93
C SER A 125 6.39 15.04 -7.80
N PHE A 126 6.38 14.01 -6.94
CA PHE A 126 5.21 13.18 -6.67
C PHE A 126 4.07 14.01 -6.09
N PHE A 127 4.34 14.78 -5.06
CA PHE A 127 3.32 15.60 -4.43
C PHE A 127 2.81 16.70 -5.37
N GLY A 128 3.71 17.38 -6.09
CA GLY A 128 3.36 18.44 -7.04
C GLY A 128 2.50 17.92 -8.20
N THR A 129 2.90 16.81 -8.83
CA THR A 129 2.12 16.22 -9.92
C THR A 129 0.80 15.65 -9.43
N ALA A 130 0.73 15.08 -8.22
CA ALA A 130 -0.51 14.65 -7.59
C ALA A 130 -1.46 15.83 -7.33
N LEU A 131 -0.96 16.97 -6.87
CA LEU A 131 -1.78 18.18 -6.72
C LEU A 131 -2.39 18.63 -8.06
N LEU A 132 -1.62 18.62 -9.15
CA LEU A 132 -2.11 18.95 -10.48
C LEU A 132 -3.18 17.94 -10.95
N PHE A 133 -2.91 16.66 -10.76
CA PHE A 133 -3.83 15.58 -11.13
C PHE A 133 -5.15 15.68 -10.35
N TRP A 134 -5.09 15.75 -9.03
CA TRP A 134 -6.29 15.86 -8.21
C TRP A 134 -7.04 17.18 -8.41
N ALA A 135 -6.34 18.28 -8.76
CA ALA A 135 -7.00 19.52 -9.16
C ALA A 135 -7.84 19.35 -10.43
N SER A 136 -7.32 18.61 -11.42
CA SER A 136 -8.03 18.31 -12.67
C SER A 136 -9.25 17.43 -12.46
N VAL A 137 -9.18 16.47 -11.51
CA VAL A 137 -10.23 15.51 -11.19
C VAL A 137 -11.32 16.12 -10.30
N LEU A 138 -10.92 16.82 -9.23
CA LEU A 138 -11.87 17.35 -8.24
C LEU A 138 -12.64 18.58 -8.74
N ARG A 139 -12.14 19.25 -9.77
CA ARG A 139 -12.74 20.46 -10.38
C ARG A 139 -12.81 20.33 -11.89
N PRO A 140 -13.49 19.31 -12.41
CA PRO A 140 -13.61 19.16 -13.85
C PRO A 140 -14.33 20.36 -14.45
N HIS A 141 -13.94 20.75 -15.65
CA HIS A 141 -14.69 21.73 -16.43
C HIS A 141 -16.10 21.18 -16.73
N ARG A 142 -17.03 22.04 -17.07
CA ARG A 142 -18.40 21.61 -17.41
C ARG A 142 -18.35 20.51 -18.49
N GLY A 143 -18.94 19.34 -18.19
CA GLY A 143 -18.92 18.16 -19.05
C GLY A 143 -17.62 17.35 -19.01
N GLY A 144 -16.68 17.66 -18.09
CA GLY A 144 -15.42 16.96 -17.93
C GLY A 144 -15.43 15.78 -16.96
N GLU A 145 -16.59 15.43 -16.39
CA GLU A 145 -16.72 14.34 -15.41
C GLU A 145 -16.28 13.00 -16.00
N GLY A 146 -16.66 12.68 -17.23
CA GLY A 146 -16.24 11.46 -17.91
C GLY A 146 -14.72 11.37 -18.09
N VAL A 147 -14.08 12.48 -18.47
CA VAL A 147 -12.61 12.54 -18.62
C VAL A 147 -11.93 12.38 -17.25
N ALA A 148 -12.49 12.97 -16.19
CA ALA A 148 -11.95 12.80 -14.83
C ALA A 148 -12.04 11.33 -14.36
N VAL A 149 -13.17 10.66 -14.62
CA VAL A 149 -13.33 9.22 -14.33
C VAL A 149 -12.34 8.38 -15.11
N MET A 150 -12.17 8.65 -16.41
CA MET A 150 -11.18 7.92 -17.24
C MET A 150 -9.74 8.16 -16.78
N SER A 151 -9.40 9.38 -16.37
CA SER A 151 -8.08 9.69 -15.81
C SER A 151 -7.81 8.90 -14.54
N LEU A 152 -8.78 8.80 -13.63
CA LEU A 152 -8.68 7.98 -12.42
C LEU A 152 -8.54 6.49 -12.75
N PHE A 153 -9.32 5.98 -13.69
CA PHE A 153 -9.25 4.60 -14.13
C PHE A 153 -7.87 4.24 -14.71
N PHE A 154 -7.36 5.05 -15.63
CA PHE A 154 -6.03 4.78 -16.21
C PHE A 154 -4.92 4.97 -15.18
N THR A 155 -5.06 5.90 -14.22
CA THR A 155 -4.09 6.02 -13.10
C THR A 155 -4.12 4.78 -12.23
N SER A 156 -5.30 4.30 -11.82
CA SER A 156 -5.44 3.04 -11.10
C SER A 156 -4.80 1.88 -11.85
N LEU A 157 -5.04 1.79 -13.17
CA LEU A 157 -4.52 0.70 -14.00
C LEU A 157 -2.98 0.70 -14.07
N HIS A 158 -2.36 1.84 -14.44
CA HIS A 158 -0.90 1.87 -14.60
C HIS A 158 -0.15 1.78 -13.26
N THR A 159 -0.69 2.31 -12.15
CA THR A 159 -0.09 2.14 -10.82
C THR A 159 -0.21 0.70 -10.34
N THR A 160 -1.35 0.04 -10.60
CA THR A 160 -1.54 -1.40 -10.37
C THR A 160 -0.53 -2.24 -11.15
N ILE A 161 -0.32 -1.96 -12.44
CA ILE A 161 0.67 -2.66 -13.26
C ILE A 161 2.08 -2.49 -12.68
N LEU A 162 2.48 -1.26 -12.35
CA LEU A 162 3.81 -1.00 -11.80
C LEU A 162 3.98 -1.69 -10.43
N GLY A 163 3.00 -1.58 -9.54
CA GLY A 163 3.03 -2.25 -8.24
C GLY A 163 3.10 -3.78 -8.36
N ALA A 164 2.35 -4.37 -9.31
CA ALA A 164 2.40 -5.80 -9.60
C ALA A 164 3.77 -6.22 -10.15
N LEU A 165 4.40 -5.45 -11.04
CA LEU A 165 5.75 -5.73 -11.54
C LEU A 165 6.78 -5.76 -10.41
N ILE A 166 6.67 -4.84 -9.44
CA ILE A 166 7.56 -4.78 -8.28
C ILE A 166 7.27 -5.94 -7.31
N ALA A 167 5.98 -6.23 -7.06
CA ALA A 167 5.56 -7.28 -6.12
C ALA A 167 5.87 -8.69 -6.62
N LEU A 168 5.83 -8.92 -7.93
CA LEU A 168 6.06 -10.22 -8.56
C LEU A 168 7.50 -10.41 -9.05
N ALA A 169 8.38 -9.44 -8.79
CA ALA A 169 9.79 -9.54 -9.17
C ALA A 169 10.45 -10.74 -8.46
N ASP A 170 11.25 -11.48 -9.20
CA ASP A 170 12.02 -12.65 -8.72
C ASP A 170 13.38 -12.28 -8.11
N ARG A 171 13.79 -11.02 -8.27
CA ARG A 171 15.06 -10.46 -7.80
C ARG A 171 14.90 -9.04 -7.30
N PRO A 172 15.73 -8.59 -6.36
CA PRO A 172 15.68 -7.21 -5.86
C PRO A 172 16.18 -6.21 -6.93
N TRP A 173 15.43 -5.12 -7.11
CA TRP A 173 15.78 -3.99 -7.98
C TRP A 173 16.36 -2.82 -7.20
N TYR A 174 15.96 -2.66 -5.94
CA TYR A 174 16.28 -1.49 -5.12
C TYR A 174 17.33 -1.83 -4.07
N LEU A 175 18.58 -2.01 -4.56
CA LEU A 175 19.71 -2.48 -3.75
C LEU A 175 20.13 -1.51 -2.65
N ALA A 176 19.75 -0.23 -2.75
CA ALA A 176 20.04 0.77 -1.72
C ALA A 176 19.43 0.43 -0.34
N TYR A 177 18.39 -0.44 -0.29
CA TYR A 177 17.77 -0.89 0.96
C TYR A 177 18.38 -2.16 1.58
N ALA A 178 19.46 -2.72 1.01
CA ALA A 178 20.00 -4.00 1.47
C ALA A 178 20.38 -3.98 2.96
N ALA A 179 21.11 -2.95 3.40
CA ALA A 179 21.54 -2.81 4.78
C ALA A 179 20.37 -2.60 5.76
N GLY A 180 19.39 -1.80 5.37
CA GLY A 180 18.18 -1.56 6.19
C GLY A 180 17.32 -2.81 6.32
N ALA A 181 17.10 -3.56 5.24
CA ALA A 181 16.37 -4.82 5.27
C ALA A 181 17.03 -5.84 6.20
N GLU A 182 18.35 -5.98 6.09
CA GLU A 182 19.15 -6.87 6.96
C GLU A 182 19.04 -6.46 8.43
N ALA A 183 19.15 -5.18 8.75
CA ALA A 183 19.03 -4.65 10.12
C ALA A 183 17.66 -4.98 10.75
N HIS A 184 16.60 -5.10 9.92
CA HIS A 184 15.25 -5.47 10.37
C HIS A 184 14.97 -6.98 10.27
N GLY A 185 15.97 -7.81 9.93
CA GLY A 185 15.82 -9.26 9.84
C GLY A 185 14.90 -9.74 8.72
N ILE A 186 14.73 -8.98 7.65
CA ILE A 186 13.90 -9.32 6.49
C ILE A 186 14.75 -9.41 5.23
N SER A 187 14.32 -10.23 4.26
CA SER A 187 15.02 -10.26 2.98
C SER A 187 14.68 -8.99 2.17
N LEU A 188 15.68 -8.46 1.46
CA LEU A 188 15.53 -7.31 0.59
C LEU A 188 14.40 -7.51 -0.45
N LEU A 189 14.30 -8.74 -1.00
CA LEU A 189 13.25 -9.09 -1.95
C LEU A 189 11.86 -9.07 -1.30
N ALA A 190 11.72 -9.59 -0.08
CA ALA A 190 10.44 -9.56 0.62
C ALA A 190 9.99 -8.14 0.97
N ASP A 191 10.90 -7.25 1.36
CA ASP A 191 10.59 -5.84 1.59
C ASP A 191 10.17 -5.13 0.29
N GLN A 192 10.87 -5.40 -0.82
CA GLN A 192 10.51 -4.90 -2.14
C GLN A 192 9.12 -5.40 -2.57
N GLN A 193 8.85 -6.68 -2.44
CA GLN A 193 7.56 -7.26 -2.78
C GLN A 193 6.44 -6.67 -1.94
N LEU A 194 6.65 -6.49 -0.63
CA LEU A 194 5.70 -5.82 0.25
C LEU A 194 5.40 -4.39 -0.21
N GLY A 195 6.43 -3.61 -0.56
CA GLY A 195 6.26 -2.27 -1.12
C GLY A 195 5.46 -2.28 -2.43
N GLY A 196 5.72 -3.25 -3.31
CA GLY A 196 4.93 -3.48 -4.51
C GLY A 196 3.46 -3.78 -4.22
N TYR A 197 3.15 -4.61 -3.22
CA TYR A 197 1.78 -4.86 -2.77
C TYR A 197 1.10 -3.61 -2.21
N ILE A 198 1.81 -2.76 -1.46
CA ILE A 198 1.29 -1.49 -0.95
C ILE A 198 0.89 -0.57 -2.11
N MET A 199 1.73 -0.47 -3.12
CA MET A 199 1.44 0.32 -4.31
C MET A 199 0.31 -0.29 -5.16
N TRP A 200 0.28 -1.61 -5.30
CA TRP A 200 -0.74 -2.33 -6.06
C TRP A 200 -2.12 -2.24 -5.41
N MET A 201 -2.24 -2.72 -4.16
CA MET A 201 -3.54 -2.87 -3.51
C MET A 201 -4.08 -1.52 -2.97
N PRO A 202 -3.53 -0.90 -1.93
CA PRO A 202 -4.07 0.36 -1.42
C PRO A 202 -3.90 1.53 -2.40
N GLY A 203 -2.75 1.61 -3.09
CA GLY A 203 -2.50 2.67 -4.06
C GLY A 203 -3.47 2.63 -5.23
N GLY A 204 -3.52 1.50 -5.96
CA GLY A 204 -4.43 1.33 -7.09
C GLY A 204 -5.90 1.46 -6.69
N MET A 205 -6.29 0.90 -5.53
CA MET A 205 -7.66 0.98 -5.01
C MET A 205 -8.08 2.41 -4.67
N SER A 206 -7.18 3.27 -4.20
CA SER A 206 -7.50 4.65 -3.84
C SER A 206 -8.06 5.44 -5.03
N TYR A 207 -7.45 5.30 -6.20
CA TYR A 207 -7.91 5.92 -7.44
C TYR A 207 -9.20 5.28 -7.96
N ALA A 208 -9.34 3.95 -7.85
CA ALA A 208 -10.57 3.25 -8.24
C ALA A 208 -11.77 3.69 -7.39
N VAL A 209 -11.59 3.77 -6.06
CA VAL A 209 -12.63 4.28 -5.15
C VAL A 209 -13.01 5.72 -5.49
N ALA A 210 -12.02 6.58 -5.78
CA ALA A 210 -12.28 7.95 -6.21
C ALA A 210 -13.09 8.00 -7.52
N ALA A 211 -12.79 7.11 -8.47
CA ALA A 211 -13.55 6.99 -9.72
C ALA A 211 -15.01 6.58 -9.46
N PHE A 212 -15.25 5.57 -8.61
CA PHE A 212 -16.61 5.15 -8.24
C PHE A 212 -17.39 6.26 -7.52
N VAL A 213 -16.74 6.99 -6.61
CA VAL A 213 -17.33 8.14 -5.94
C VAL A 213 -17.72 9.23 -6.95
N LEU A 214 -16.85 9.50 -7.93
CA LEU A 214 -17.13 10.51 -8.96
C LEU A 214 -18.28 10.09 -9.88
N VAL A 215 -18.31 8.83 -10.32
CA VAL A 215 -19.41 8.23 -11.09
C VAL A 215 -20.72 8.33 -10.29
N GLY A 216 -20.73 7.91 -9.03
CA GLY A 216 -21.90 8.00 -8.16
C GLY A 216 -22.41 9.44 -8.02
N ARG A 217 -21.51 10.42 -7.93
CA ARG A 217 -21.86 11.84 -7.90
C ARG A 217 -22.39 12.34 -9.25
N TRP A 218 -21.84 11.89 -10.34
CA TRP A 218 -22.25 12.25 -11.70
C TRP A 218 -23.66 11.74 -12.00
N LEU A 219 -23.96 10.51 -11.58
CA LEU A 219 -25.27 9.88 -11.78
C LEU A 219 -26.31 10.32 -10.74
N ALA A 220 -25.90 10.84 -9.58
CA ALA A 220 -26.82 11.21 -8.51
C ALA A 220 -27.55 12.52 -8.80
N PRO A 221 -28.87 12.63 -8.45
CA PRO A 221 -29.60 13.88 -8.52
C PRO A 221 -28.98 14.95 -7.60
N PRO A 222 -29.12 16.26 -7.93
CA PRO A 222 -28.37 17.35 -7.28
C PRO A 222 -28.44 17.40 -5.75
N LYS A 223 -29.56 16.94 -5.16
CA LYS A 223 -29.78 16.95 -3.69
C LYS A 223 -28.97 15.90 -2.92
N ARG A 224 -28.43 14.87 -3.56
CA ARG A 224 -27.68 13.77 -2.89
C ARG A 224 -26.16 13.86 -3.03
N ARG A 225 -25.63 14.83 -3.77
CA ARG A 225 -24.19 14.91 -4.10
C ARG A 225 -23.24 15.09 -2.89
N ALA A 226 -23.72 15.65 -1.78
CA ALA A 226 -22.87 15.93 -0.61
C ALA A 226 -22.60 14.70 0.27
N VAL A 227 -23.52 13.74 0.32
CA VAL A 227 -23.42 12.55 1.20
C VAL A 227 -22.47 11.50 0.61
N SER A 228 -22.43 11.35 -0.73
CA SER A 228 -21.64 10.33 -1.41
C SER A 228 -20.12 10.49 -1.24
N VAL A 229 -19.62 11.73 -1.08
CA VAL A 229 -18.18 12.00 -0.88
C VAL A 229 -17.71 11.54 0.50
N MET A 230 -18.54 11.77 1.52
CA MET A 230 -18.21 11.44 2.91
C MET A 230 -18.25 9.91 3.13
N LEU A 231 -19.23 9.22 2.53
CA LEU A 231 -19.33 7.76 2.59
C LEU A 231 -18.20 7.05 1.86
N GLY A 232 -17.76 7.55 0.70
CA GLY A 232 -16.59 6.98 -0.01
C GLY A 232 -15.28 7.13 0.76
N PHE A 233 -15.11 8.25 1.46
CA PHE A 233 -13.91 8.49 2.28
C PHE A 233 -13.89 7.63 3.55
N VAL A 234 -15.06 7.47 4.20
CA VAL A 234 -15.22 6.59 5.36
C VAL A 234 -15.03 5.13 4.95
N ALA A 235 -15.55 4.70 3.80
CA ALA A 235 -15.33 3.36 3.27
C ALA A 235 -13.85 3.08 2.99
N MET A 236 -13.09 4.05 2.47
CA MET A 236 -11.65 3.93 2.25
C MET A 236 -10.87 3.75 3.57
N LEU A 237 -11.24 4.50 4.62
CA LEU A 237 -10.62 4.36 5.95
C LEU A 237 -10.98 3.03 6.63
N VAL A 238 -12.21 2.55 6.46
CA VAL A 238 -12.68 1.27 7.02
C VAL A 238 -12.03 0.08 6.30
N LEU A 239 -11.86 0.15 4.98
CA LEU A 239 -11.19 -0.90 4.20
C LEU A 239 -9.69 -0.98 4.48
N ALA A 240 -9.02 0.14 4.79
CA ALA A 240 -7.63 0.16 5.22
C ALA A 240 -7.43 -0.40 6.65
N GLY A 241 -8.49 -0.44 7.46
CA GLY A 241 -8.50 -0.98 8.83
C GLY A 241 -8.94 -2.45 8.94
N CYS A 242 -9.36 -3.09 7.86
CA CYS A 242 -9.77 -4.50 7.88
C CYS A 242 -8.54 -5.42 7.84
N GLY A 243 -8.00 -5.57 8.91
CA GLY A 243 -7.91 -6.54 9.87
C GLY A 243 -7.07 -7.74 9.57
N GLN A 244 -6.45 -8.10 10.59
CA GLN A 244 -5.95 -9.45 10.79
C GLN A 244 -7.19 -10.38 10.94
N PRO A 245 -7.24 -11.52 10.24
CA PRO A 245 -8.24 -12.55 10.55
C PRO A 245 -8.03 -12.98 12.02
N SER A 246 -9.11 -12.94 12.80
CA SER A 246 -9.10 -13.45 14.17
C SER A 246 -8.75 -14.94 14.20
N GLU A 247 -8.18 -15.44 15.30
CA GLU A 247 -7.89 -16.88 15.48
C GLU A 247 -9.12 -17.75 15.14
N SER A 248 -10.32 -17.30 15.47
CA SER A 248 -11.58 -17.95 15.12
C SER A 248 -11.85 -18.09 13.62
N ALA A 249 -11.33 -17.18 12.77
CA ALA A 249 -11.50 -17.27 11.32
C ALA A 249 -10.54 -18.28 10.67
N VAL A 250 -9.40 -18.55 11.29
CA VAL A 250 -8.46 -19.60 10.87
C VAL A 250 -9.04 -20.97 11.23
N ASP A 251 -9.58 -21.12 12.43
CA ASP A 251 -10.24 -22.33 12.95
C ASP A 251 -11.36 -22.80 12.00
N GLN A 252 -12.27 -21.92 11.62
CA GLN A 252 -13.38 -22.23 10.71
C GLN A 252 -12.93 -22.63 9.29
N ARG A 253 -11.80 -22.13 8.81
CA ARG A 253 -11.31 -22.40 7.44
C ARG A 253 -10.54 -23.71 7.32
N VAL A 254 -9.85 -24.10 8.39
CA VAL A 254 -8.98 -25.28 8.43
C VAL A 254 -9.71 -26.48 8.99
N GLY A 255 -10.72 -26.26 9.85
CA GLY A 255 -11.43 -27.29 10.60
C GLY A 255 -10.53 -27.95 11.65
N GLY A 256 -9.64 -27.15 12.30
CA GLY A 256 -8.74 -27.58 13.36
C GLY A 256 -8.54 -26.49 14.41
N ASP A 257 -8.23 -26.89 15.66
CA ASP A 257 -7.97 -25.99 16.80
C ASP A 257 -6.47 -25.62 16.87
N PRO A 258 -6.09 -24.33 16.76
CA PRO A 258 -4.70 -23.89 16.86
C PRO A 258 -4.02 -24.28 18.18
N LYS A 259 -4.75 -24.30 19.30
CA LYS A 259 -4.19 -24.69 20.60
C LYS A 259 -3.81 -26.18 20.62
N GLN A 260 -4.67 -27.01 20.04
CA GLN A 260 -4.40 -28.43 19.86
C GLN A 260 -3.29 -28.66 18.84
N GLY A 261 -3.25 -27.88 17.74
CA GLY A 261 -2.22 -27.91 16.72
C GLY A 261 -0.81 -27.70 17.27
N ARG A 262 -0.66 -26.78 18.23
CA ARG A 262 0.62 -26.56 18.92
C ARG A 262 1.09 -27.79 19.69
N GLN A 263 0.17 -28.51 20.35
CA GLN A 263 0.50 -29.73 21.10
C GLN A 263 0.84 -30.87 20.15
N VAL A 264 0.08 -31.01 19.08
CA VAL A 264 0.28 -32.05 18.06
C VAL A 264 1.62 -31.85 17.33
N LEU A 265 2.01 -30.63 17.00
CA LEU A 265 3.35 -30.32 16.44
C LEU A 265 4.49 -30.73 17.38
N ALA A 266 4.33 -30.54 18.68
CA ALA A 266 5.30 -30.99 19.67
C ALA A 266 5.35 -32.52 19.77
N ALA A 267 4.20 -33.19 19.80
CA ALA A 267 4.08 -34.64 19.91
C ALA A 267 4.67 -35.38 18.70
N TRP A 268 4.49 -34.87 17.49
CA TRP A 268 5.05 -35.43 16.26
C TRP A 268 6.53 -35.08 16.04
N GLY A 269 7.13 -34.28 16.95
CA GLY A 269 8.54 -33.97 16.89
C GLY A 269 8.97 -33.05 15.73
N CYS A 270 8.02 -32.24 15.19
CA CYS A 270 8.32 -31.31 14.09
C CYS A 270 9.41 -30.30 14.47
N GLY A 271 9.52 -29.98 15.75
CA GLY A 271 10.55 -29.10 16.31
C GLY A 271 11.99 -29.62 16.22
N THR A 272 12.23 -30.92 15.96
CA THR A 272 13.57 -31.46 15.73
C THR A 272 14.20 -30.93 14.45
N CYS A 273 13.38 -30.65 13.45
CA CYS A 273 13.88 -30.14 12.16
C CYS A 273 13.57 -28.64 11.99
N HIS A 274 12.49 -28.14 12.55
CA HIS A 274 12.01 -26.78 12.33
C HIS A 274 12.06 -25.94 13.61
N THR A 275 12.46 -24.69 13.46
CA THR A 275 12.17 -23.67 14.49
C THR A 275 10.70 -23.27 14.37
N ILE A 276 9.91 -23.50 15.44
CA ILE A 276 8.46 -23.21 15.45
C ILE A 276 8.14 -22.31 16.65
N PRO A 277 7.84 -21.01 16.45
CA PRO A 277 7.48 -20.11 17.52
C PRO A 277 6.36 -20.68 18.40
N GLY A 278 6.49 -20.57 19.73
CA GLY A 278 5.49 -21.00 20.68
C GLY A 278 5.41 -22.51 20.93
N VAL A 279 6.08 -23.36 20.19
CA VAL A 279 6.17 -24.81 20.42
C VAL A 279 7.40 -25.10 21.28
N PRO A 280 7.28 -25.78 22.44
CA PRO A 280 8.42 -26.08 23.31
C PRO A 280 9.47 -26.96 22.61
N ARG A 281 10.76 -26.63 22.76
CA ARG A 281 11.90 -27.37 22.17
C ARG A 281 11.85 -27.48 20.64
N ALA A 282 11.17 -26.56 19.98
CA ALA A 282 11.12 -26.49 18.52
C ALA A 282 12.14 -25.45 18.01
N ASP A 283 13.41 -25.79 18.08
CA ASP A 283 14.58 -24.99 17.73
C ASP A 283 15.46 -25.65 16.65
N GLY A 284 14.93 -26.66 15.96
CA GLY A 284 15.60 -27.35 14.87
C GLY A 284 15.95 -26.44 13.70
N LEU A 285 17.14 -26.66 13.13
CA LEU A 285 17.71 -25.87 12.02
C LEU A 285 17.87 -26.67 10.74
N VAL A 286 17.40 -27.92 10.70
CA VAL A 286 17.49 -28.80 9.52
C VAL A 286 16.51 -28.38 8.44
N GLY A 287 15.30 -28.03 8.84
CA GLY A 287 14.27 -27.46 7.97
C GLY A 287 14.19 -25.93 8.10
N PRO A 288 13.47 -25.26 7.20
CA PRO A 288 13.28 -23.82 7.30
C PRO A 288 12.49 -23.45 8.57
N SER A 289 12.83 -22.31 9.18
CA SER A 289 12.06 -21.77 10.30
C SER A 289 10.58 -21.60 9.88
N LEU A 290 9.63 -21.96 10.75
CA LEU A 290 8.20 -21.76 10.51
C LEU A 290 7.65 -20.45 11.12
N ALA A 291 8.53 -19.56 11.60
CA ALA A 291 8.15 -18.21 11.93
C ALA A 291 7.54 -17.50 10.71
N GLY A 292 6.46 -16.76 10.91
CA GLY A 292 5.76 -16.07 9.83
C GLY A 292 5.14 -16.99 8.77
N PHE A 293 4.91 -18.27 9.09
CA PHE A 293 4.41 -19.26 8.12
C PHE A 293 3.05 -18.86 7.52
N GLY A 294 2.15 -18.31 8.30
CA GLY A 294 0.82 -17.88 7.84
C GLY A 294 0.84 -16.71 6.86
N ALA A 295 1.95 -15.97 6.79
CA ALA A 295 2.13 -14.86 5.85
C ALA A 295 2.83 -15.27 4.54
N ARG A 296 3.28 -16.53 4.41
CA ARG A 296 3.98 -17.01 3.20
C ARG A 296 3.00 -17.22 2.05
N ALA A 297 3.46 -16.97 0.83
CA ALA A 297 2.68 -17.25 -0.38
C ALA A 297 2.62 -18.75 -0.71
N TYR A 298 3.64 -19.53 -0.34
CA TYR A 298 3.76 -20.95 -0.70
C TYR A 298 4.14 -21.81 0.50
N VAL A 299 3.66 -23.08 0.49
CA VAL A 299 4.10 -24.16 1.35
C VAL A 299 5.00 -25.09 0.53
N GLY A 300 6.12 -25.51 1.12
CA GLY A 300 7.11 -26.38 0.47
C GLY A 300 7.72 -25.82 -0.83
N GLY A 301 7.46 -24.56 -1.15
CA GLY A 301 7.93 -23.93 -2.39
C GLY A 301 7.17 -24.34 -3.66
N VAL A 302 6.16 -25.23 -3.55
CA VAL A 302 5.47 -25.82 -4.71
C VAL A 302 3.96 -25.62 -4.69
N LEU A 303 3.31 -25.51 -3.53
CA LEU A 303 1.87 -25.29 -3.40
C LEU A 303 1.58 -23.90 -2.83
N THR A 304 0.49 -23.29 -3.27
CA THR A 304 0.01 -22.04 -2.64
C THR A 304 -0.33 -22.28 -1.17
N ASN A 305 -0.05 -21.31 -0.30
CA ASN A 305 -0.26 -21.44 1.15
C ASN A 305 -1.76 -21.27 1.51
N THR A 306 -2.54 -22.27 1.18
CA THR A 306 -3.97 -22.39 1.53
C THR A 306 -4.14 -23.46 2.62
N PRO A 307 -5.21 -23.40 3.44
CA PRO A 307 -5.48 -24.40 4.46
C PRO A 307 -5.36 -25.84 3.96
N ASP A 308 -6.01 -26.17 2.87
CA ASP A 308 -6.01 -27.53 2.33
C ASP A 308 -4.62 -27.97 1.80
N HIS A 309 -3.88 -27.06 1.16
CA HIS A 309 -2.52 -27.38 0.71
C HIS A 309 -1.53 -27.56 1.87
N VAL A 310 -1.69 -26.81 2.96
CA VAL A 310 -0.87 -27.02 4.17
C VAL A 310 -1.17 -28.38 4.78
N VAL A 311 -2.45 -28.78 4.86
CA VAL A 311 -2.85 -30.11 5.33
C VAL A 311 -2.25 -31.21 4.43
N GLN A 312 -2.39 -31.08 3.11
CA GLN A 312 -1.83 -32.04 2.15
C GLN A 312 -0.29 -32.16 2.27
N TRP A 313 0.39 -31.02 2.42
CA TRP A 313 1.84 -30.99 2.60
C TRP A 313 2.27 -31.68 3.90
N ILE A 314 1.59 -31.47 5.01
CA ILE A 314 1.90 -32.11 6.29
C ILE A 314 1.61 -33.62 6.22
N HIS A 315 0.51 -34.00 5.62
CA HIS A 315 0.07 -35.39 5.51
C HIS A 315 0.99 -36.24 4.65
N ASP A 316 1.29 -35.76 3.42
CA ASP A 316 2.21 -36.43 2.49
C ASP A 316 3.02 -35.43 1.67
N PRO A 317 4.18 -34.99 2.19
CA PRO A 317 5.03 -34.04 1.48
C PRO A 317 5.64 -34.60 0.22
N ARG A 318 5.86 -35.95 0.14
CA ARG A 318 6.47 -36.58 -1.01
C ARG A 318 5.53 -36.73 -2.18
N ALA A 319 4.23 -36.91 -1.95
CA ALA A 319 3.22 -36.85 -2.98
C ALA A 319 3.16 -35.48 -3.64
N GLN A 320 3.37 -34.42 -2.87
CA GLN A 320 3.34 -33.05 -3.38
C GLN A 320 4.69 -32.65 -4.06
N SER A 321 5.79 -33.16 -3.57
CA SER A 321 7.12 -32.93 -4.14
C SER A 321 8.02 -34.15 -3.89
N PRO A 322 8.22 -35.02 -4.88
CA PRO A 322 9.01 -36.26 -4.74
C PRO A 322 10.46 -36.06 -4.29
N ARG A 323 11.01 -34.87 -4.52
CA ARG A 323 12.39 -34.51 -4.15
C ARG A 323 12.51 -33.70 -2.86
N THR A 324 11.43 -33.54 -2.09
CA THR A 324 11.51 -32.83 -0.82
C THR A 324 12.39 -33.56 0.19
N ALA A 325 13.15 -32.79 0.97
CA ALA A 325 13.90 -33.32 2.11
C ALA A 325 13.00 -33.59 3.34
N MET A 326 11.78 -33.07 3.37
CA MET A 326 10.83 -33.32 4.44
C MET A 326 10.36 -34.77 4.39
N PRO A 327 10.56 -35.54 5.47
CA PRO A 327 10.13 -36.96 5.50
C PRO A 327 8.62 -37.09 5.59
N GLY A 328 8.07 -38.13 4.99
CA GLY A 328 6.70 -38.55 5.22
C GLY A 328 6.61 -39.25 6.58
N LEU A 329 6.01 -38.62 7.55
CA LEU A 329 5.89 -39.16 8.91
C LEU A 329 4.60 -40.00 9.11
N GLY A 330 3.72 -40.07 8.10
CA GLY A 330 2.45 -40.75 8.20
C GLY A 330 1.44 -40.01 9.09
N VAL A 331 1.52 -38.69 9.15
CA VAL A 331 0.63 -37.85 9.96
C VAL A 331 -0.82 -38.03 9.47
N PRO A 332 -1.77 -38.45 10.31
CA PRO A 332 -3.17 -38.52 9.93
C PRO A 332 -3.73 -37.16 9.52
N GLU A 333 -4.69 -37.12 8.62
CA GLU A 333 -5.28 -35.87 8.14
C GLU A 333 -5.90 -35.03 9.27
N SER A 334 -6.49 -35.69 10.29
CA SER A 334 -6.99 -35.02 11.49
C SER A 334 -5.92 -34.20 12.21
N ASP A 335 -4.74 -34.80 12.42
CA ASP A 335 -3.62 -34.16 13.08
C ASP A 335 -3.00 -33.07 12.18
N ALA A 336 -2.90 -33.34 10.88
CA ALA A 336 -2.42 -32.35 9.91
C ALA A 336 -3.30 -31.10 9.87
N ARG A 337 -4.63 -31.23 10.02
CA ARG A 337 -5.56 -30.09 10.16
C ARG A 337 -5.30 -29.29 11.43
N GLN A 338 -5.08 -29.94 12.55
CA GLN A 338 -4.73 -29.26 13.81
C GLN A 338 -3.43 -28.49 13.66
N MET A 339 -2.38 -29.14 13.11
CA MET A 339 -1.07 -28.51 12.85
C MET A 339 -1.18 -27.31 11.90
N ALA A 340 -1.92 -27.46 10.79
CA ALA A 340 -2.16 -26.40 9.82
C ALA A 340 -2.87 -25.20 10.46
N ALA A 341 -3.85 -25.45 11.32
CA ALA A 341 -4.56 -24.40 12.07
C ALA A 341 -3.57 -23.55 12.88
N TYR A 342 -2.64 -24.19 13.61
CA TYR A 342 -1.62 -23.45 14.36
C TYR A 342 -0.62 -22.71 13.46
N LEU A 343 -0.08 -23.37 12.45
CA LEU A 343 0.94 -22.78 11.58
C LEU A 343 0.44 -21.55 10.83
N LEU A 344 -0.83 -21.54 10.44
CA LEU A 344 -1.46 -20.41 9.76
C LEU A 344 -1.73 -19.20 10.69
N THR A 345 -1.64 -19.37 12.02
CA THR A 345 -1.64 -18.24 12.97
C THR A 345 -0.30 -17.55 13.11
N LEU A 346 0.81 -18.20 12.72
CA LEU A 346 2.17 -17.66 12.82
C LEU A 346 2.40 -16.61 11.71
N ARG A 347 2.39 -15.37 12.08
CA ARG A 347 2.56 -14.20 11.20
C ARG A 347 3.76 -13.36 11.57
#